data_2e63e036ae4c042dbfe638c7f9649b0d
#
_entry.id   2e63e036ae4c042dbfe638c7f9649b0d
#
_cell.length_a   1.000
_cell.length_b   1.000
_cell.length_c   1.000
_cell.angle_alpha   90.00
_cell.angle_beta   90.00
_cell.angle_gamma   90.00
#
_symmetry.space_group_name_H-M   'P 1'
#
loop_
_entity.id
_entity.type
_entity.pdbx_description
1 polymer ?
#
loop_
_entity_poly.entity_id
_entity_poly.type
_entity_poly.pdbx_seq_one_letter_code
_entity_poly.pdbx_strand_id
1 'polypeptide(L)'
;MLATPASARIVQARGQWAAIEEQGHCRAMARSLRDSARDQPQAYVALLFDLARRSVGTVSVRLGRPLRAGGSVILTVGEQPFLLKGQGWFAWSRGPAQEAAIVAAMRGAGGMRVDSRDGAGRRNVDRYLLDGAATAIDAAAATCAQQ
;
A
#
# COMPACT_ATOMS: atom_id res chain seq x y z
N MET A 1 30.81 9.63 -18.15
CA MET A 1 29.57 8.93 -18.48
C MET A 1 28.49 9.33 -17.47
N LEU A 2 27.49 10.07 -17.90
CA LEU A 2 26.40 10.48 -17.03
C LEU A 2 25.41 9.32 -16.95
N ALA A 3 25.22 8.74 -15.76
CA ALA A 3 24.21 7.73 -15.55
C ALA A 3 22.83 8.39 -15.67
N THR A 4 21.98 7.89 -16.57
CA THR A 4 20.59 8.32 -16.65
C THR A 4 19.88 7.83 -15.38
N PRO A 5 19.21 8.71 -14.62
CA PRO A 5 18.45 8.24 -13.47
C PRO A 5 17.36 7.27 -13.97
N ALA A 6 17.29 6.10 -13.33
CA ALA A 6 16.25 5.14 -13.65
C ALA A 6 14.90 5.73 -13.25
N SER A 7 14.01 5.92 -14.22
CA SER A 7 12.67 6.41 -13.98
C SER A 7 11.72 5.27 -13.65
N ALA A 8 10.71 5.54 -12.80
CA ALA A 8 9.64 4.60 -12.54
C ALA A 8 8.84 4.36 -13.81
N ARG A 9 8.46 3.11 -14.04
CA ARG A 9 7.69 2.68 -15.22
C ARG A 9 6.37 2.08 -14.78
N ILE A 10 5.27 2.57 -15.35
CA ILE A 10 3.95 1.95 -15.14
C ILE A 10 3.88 0.70 -16.01
N VAL A 11 3.74 -0.45 -15.37
CA VAL A 11 3.63 -1.75 -16.04
C VAL A 11 2.18 -2.05 -16.43
N GLN A 12 1.25 -1.65 -15.54
CA GLN A 12 -0.16 -1.90 -15.72
C GLN A 12 -0.93 -0.90 -14.86
N ALA A 13 -2.09 -0.44 -15.35
CA ALA A 13 -2.97 0.44 -14.58
C ALA A 13 -4.42 0.09 -14.86
N ARG A 14 -5.23 0.01 -13.79
CA ARG A 14 -6.66 -0.24 -13.88
C ARG A 14 -7.36 0.30 -12.64
N GLY A 15 -8.44 1.06 -12.83
CA GLY A 15 -9.16 1.68 -11.73
C GLY A 15 -8.25 2.62 -10.94
N GLN A 16 -8.22 2.47 -9.62
CA GLN A 16 -7.35 3.25 -8.73
C GLN A 16 -5.97 2.63 -8.55
N TRP A 17 -5.71 1.47 -9.14
CA TRP A 17 -4.50 0.69 -8.92
C TRP A 17 -3.56 0.73 -10.11
N ALA A 18 -2.27 0.76 -9.81
CA ALA A 18 -1.22 0.66 -10.82
C ALA A 18 -0.11 -0.26 -10.31
N ALA A 19 0.48 -1.03 -11.23
CA ALA A 19 1.72 -1.75 -11.00
C ALA A 19 2.86 -0.91 -11.56
N ILE A 20 3.88 -0.66 -10.73
CA ILE A 20 5.00 0.22 -11.04
C ILE A 20 6.30 -0.52 -10.80
N GLU A 21 7.22 -0.42 -11.76
CA GLU A 21 8.59 -0.92 -11.62
C GLU A 21 9.56 0.26 -11.56
N GLU A 22 10.49 0.19 -10.62
CA GLU A 22 11.54 1.19 -10.46
C GLU A 22 12.82 0.51 -9.96
N GLN A 23 13.85 0.48 -10.78
CA GLN A 23 15.17 -0.08 -10.43
C GLN A 23 15.10 -1.52 -9.88
N GLY A 24 14.29 -2.37 -10.47
CA GLY A 24 14.14 -3.75 -10.02
C GLY A 24 13.21 -3.93 -8.82
N HIS A 25 12.61 -2.86 -8.34
CA HIS A 25 11.59 -2.89 -7.30
C HIS A 25 10.22 -2.73 -7.94
N CYS A 26 9.29 -3.60 -7.61
CA CYS A 26 7.94 -3.53 -8.11
C CYS A 26 6.96 -3.27 -6.98
N ARG A 27 5.92 -2.50 -7.28
CA ARG A 27 4.84 -2.27 -6.33
C ARG A 27 3.51 -2.17 -7.04
N ALA A 28 2.47 -2.65 -6.39
CA ALA A 28 1.10 -2.37 -6.74
C ALA A 28 0.60 -1.32 -5.76
N MET A 29 0.04 -0.22 -6.24
CA MET A 29 -0.37 0.85 -5.33
C MET A 29 -1.63 1.57 -5.77
N ALA A 30 -2.30 2.17 -4.81
CA ALA A 30 -3.46 3.03 -5.01
C ALA A 30 -3.42 4.20 -4.04
N ARG A 31 -3.92 5.35 -4.49
CA ARG A 31 -4.15 6.52 -3.63
C ARG A 31 -5.47 6.35 -2.89
N SER A 32 -5.56 6.95 -1.71
CA SER A 32 -6.84 7.01 -1.00
C SER A 32 -7.85 7.85 -1.80
N LEU A 33 -9.13 7.61 -1.54
CA LEU A 33 -10.21 8.31 -2.24
C LEU A 33 -10.31 9.79 -1.88
N ARG A 34 -9.78 10.18 -0.71
CA ARG A 34 -9.76 11.58 -0.30
C ARG A 34 -8.56 12.28 -0.93
N ASP A 35 -8.81 13.32 -1.70
CA ASP A 35 -7.75 14.18 -2.19
C ASP A 35 -7.07 14.87 -1.00
N SER A 36 -5.75 14.90 -1.01
CA SER A 36 -5.00 15.59 0.03
C SER A 36 -5.22 17.10 -0.08
N ALA A 37 -5.27 17.78 1.07
CA ALA A 37 -5.19 19.23 1.10
C ALA A 37 -3.83 19.66 0.52
N ARG A 38 -3.77 20.92 0.03
CA ARG A 38 -2.62 21.46 -0.69
C ARG A 38 -1.26 21.24 0.00
N ASP A 39 -1.26 21.21 1.33
CA ASP A 39 -0.05 21.10 2.14
C ASP A 39 0.10 19.76 2.83
N GLN A 40 -0.73 18.77 2.47
CA GLN A 40 -0.69 17.45 3.10
C GLN A 40 -0.36 16.37 2.06
N PRO A 41 0.52 15.41 2.40
CA PRO A 41 0.82 14.32 1.50
C PRO A 41 -0.39 13.42 1.30
N GLN A 42 -0.49 12.88 0.09
CA GLN A 42 -1.55 11.94 -0.27
C GLN A 42 -1.35 10.60 0.43
N ALA A 43 -2.39 10.11 1.12
CA ALA A 43 -2.38 8.76 1.66
C ALA A 43 -2.39 7.73 0.52
N TYR A 44 -1.68 6.62 0.71
CA TYR A 44 -1.66 5.52 -0.26
C TYR A 44 -1.41 4.17 0.43
N VAL A 45 -1.75 3.11 -0.28
CA VAL A 45 -1.37 1.74 0.08
C VAL A 45 -0.53 1.17 -1.07
N ALA A 46 0.57 0.51 -0.73
CA ALA A 46 1.43 -0.16 -1.70
C ALA A 46 1.73 -1.58 -1.22
N LEU A 47 1.74 -2.53 -2.17
CA LEU A 47 2.24 -3.88 -1.93
C LEU A 47 3.58 -3.99 -2.68
N LEU A 48 4.63 -4.33 -1.95
CA LEU A 48 5.99 -4.30 -2.44
C LEU A 48 6.47 -5.71 -2.82
N PHE A 49 7.13 -5.78 -3.97
CA PHE A 49 7.73 -7.01 -4.51
C PHE A 49 9.18 -6.74 -4.84
N ASP A 50 10.09 -7.32 -4.08
CA ASP A 50 11.53 -7.11 -4.23
C ASP A 50 12.24 -8.40 -3.85
N LEU A 51 12.77 -9.11 -4.87
CA LEU A 51 13.43 -10.39 -4.64
C LEU A 51 14.69 -10.25 -3.79
N ALA A 52 15.45 -9.17 -3.97
CA ALA A 52 16.68 -8.94 -3.21
C ALA A 52 16.43 -8.80 -1.72
N ARG A 53 15.28 -8.21 -1.35
CA ARG A 53 14.85 -8.04 0.05
C ARG A 53 13.84 -9.10 0.49
N ARG A 54 13.55 -10.06 -0.37
CA ARG A 54 12.57 -11.13 -0.15
C ARG A 54 11.17 -10.59 0.20
N SER A 55 10.83 -9.41 -0.32
CA SER A 55 9.49 -8.87 -0.19
C SER A 55 8.61 -9.46 -1.25
N VAL A 56 7.56 -10.17 -0.82
CA VAL A 56 6.58 -10.80 -1.71
C VAL A 56 5.20 -10.36 -1.24
N GLY A 57 4.89 -9.09 -1.45
CA GLY A 57 3.62 -8.53 -1.06
C GLY A 57 3.63 -7.78 0.27
N THR A 58 4.78 -7.28 0.72
CA THR A 58 4.85 -6.45 1.92
C THR A 58 3.92 -5.25 1.76
N VAL A 59 3.01 -5.07 2.72
CA VAL A 59 2.07 -3.97 2.70
C VAL A 59 2.69 -2.75 3.37
N SER A 60 2.73 -1.64 2.65
CA SER A 60 3.21 -0.35 3.14
C SER A 60 2.11 0.68 2.96
N VAL A 61 1.82 1.41 4.01
CA VAL A 61 0.74 2.40 4.02
C VAL A 61 1.31 3.75 4.41
N ARG A 62 1.01 4.78 3.63
CA ARG A 62 1.19 6.16 4.06
C ARG A 62 -0.13 6.67 4.60
N LEU A 63 -0.12 7.13 5.85
CA LEU A 63 -1.32 7.65 6.51
C LEU A 63 -1.61 9.08 6.03
N GLY A 64 -2.89 9.45 6.03
CA GLY A 64 -3.29 10.82 5.70
C GLY A 64 -2.97 11.82 6.80
N ARG A 65 -2.71 11.35 8.02
CA ARG A 65 -2.29 12.15 9.17
C ARG A 65 -1.27 11.36 9.99
N PRO A 66 -0.34 12.05 10.67
CA PRO A 66 0.65 11.34 11.47
C PRO A 66 -0.02 10.61 12.64
N LEU A 67 0.45 9.40 12.89
CA LEU A 67 -0.08 8.54 13.94
C LEU A 67 0.30 9.10 15.32
N ARG A 68 -0.66 9.07 16.26
CA ARG A 68 -0.35 9.40 17.66
C ARG A 68 0.66 8.39 18.21
N ALA A 69 1.51 8.85 19.13
CA ALA A 69 2.52 7.99 19.75
C ALA A 69 1.85 6.77 20.41
N GLY A 70 2.35 5.57 20.08
CA GLY A 70 1.80 4.32 20.57
C GLY A 70 0.45 3.92 20.00
N GLY A 71 -0.04 4.66 18.99
CA GLY A 71 -1.33 4.37 18.38
C GLY A 71 -1.33 3.13 17.51
N SER A 72 -2.50 2.55 17.30
CA SER A 72 -2.71 1.39 16.44
C SER A 72 -3.19 1.80 15.06
N VAL A 73 -2.79 1.03 14.04
CA VAL A 73 -3.27 1.17 12.66
C VAL A 73 -3.97 -0.12 12.27
N ILE A 74 -5.22 0.00 11.83
CA ILE A 74 -6.02 -1.16 11.43
C ILE A 74 -6.39 -1.00 9.96
N LEU A 75 -5.97 -1.98 9.15
CA LEU A 75 -6.40 -2.15 7.76
C LEU A 75 -7.58 -3.10 7.76
N THR A 76 -8.75 -2.63 7.34
CA THR A 76 -9.94 -3.48 7.20
C THR A 76 -10.22 -3.69 5.72
N VAL A 77 -10.11 -4.94 5.25
CA VAL A 77 -10.36 -5.32 3.86
C VAL A 77 -11.75 -5.98 3.81
N GLY A 78 -12.70 -5.30 3.16
CA GLY A 78 -14.10 -5.70 3.30
C GLY A 78 -14.52 -5.58 4.75
N GLU A 79 -14.73 -6.72 5.41
CA GLU A 79 -15.07 -6.78 6.84
C GLU A 79 -13.95 -7.36 7.70
N GLN A 80 -12.83 -7.75 7.10
CA GLN A 80 -11.73 -8.43 7.80
C GLN A 80 -10.67 -7.43 8.27
N PRO A 81 -10.46 -7.27 9.59
CA PRO A 81 -9.45 -6.35 10.12
C PRO A 81 -8.08 -7.00 10.22
N PHE A 82 -7.04 -6.17 10.00
CA PHE A 82 -5.63 -6.55 10.14
C PHE A 82 -4.92 -5.46 10.93
N LEU A 83 -4.27 -5.85 12.04
CA LEU A 83 -3.49 -4.92 12.83
C LEU A 83 -2.10 -4.78 12.21
N LEU A 84 -1.75 -3.55 11.81
CA LEU A 84 -0.46 -3.23 11.23
C LEU A 84 0.49 -2.67 12.28
N LYS A 85 1.79 -2.64 11.97
CA LYS A 85 2.77 -1.85 12.73
C LYS A 85 2.71 -0.43 12.20
N GLY A 86 2.75 0.58 13.09
CA GLY A 86 2.69 1.96 12.67
C GLY A 86 3.65 2.85 13.44
N GLN A 87 4.19 3.86 12.75
CA GLN A 87 5.03 4.89 13.34
C GLN A 87 5.04 6.12 12.42
N GLY A 88 4.79 7.30 13.02
CA GLY A 88 4.78 8.53 12.27
C GLY A 88 3.71 8.53 11.17
N TRP A 89 4.13 8.74 9.93
CA TRP A 89 3.25 8.78 8.77
C TRP A 89 3.01 7.42 8.12
N PHE A 90 3.61 6.34 8.63
CA PHE A 90 3.65 5.05 7.94
C PHE A 90 3.16 3.90 8.80
N ALA A 91 2.66 2.87 8.11
CA ALA A 91 2.31 1.60 8.73
C ALA A 91 2.72 0.46 7.79
N TRP A 92 2.99 -0.70 8.38
CA TRP A 92 3.50 -1.87 7.64
C TRP A 92 2.85 -3.15 8.11
N SER A 93 2.80 -4.13 7.22
CA SER A 93 2.41 -5.49 7.56
C SER A 93 3.40 -6.12 8.55
N ARG A 94 2.92 -7.14 9.26
CA ARG A 94 3.66 -7.80 10.35
C ARG A 94 4.46 -9.02 9.90
N GLY A 95 4.38 -9.39 8.63
CA GLY A 95 5.14 -10.50 8.09
C GLY A 95 4.38 -11.29 7.05
N PRO A 96 5.01 -12.35 6.50
CA PRO A 96 4.48 -13.06 5.33
C PRO A 96 3.08 -13.69 5.52
N ALA A 97 2.79 -14.22 6.70
CA ALA A 97 1.47 -14.85 6.94
C ALA A 97 0.35 -13.81 6.88
N GLN A 98 0.57 -12.64 7.48
CA GLN A 98 -0.39 -11.55 7.41
C GLN A 98 -0.52 -11.01 5.98
N GLU A 99 0.59 -10.86 5.27
CA GLU A 99 0.61 -10.39 3.88
C GLU A 99 -0.19 -11.29 2.97
N ALA A 100 -0.02 -12.60 3.10
CA ALA A 100 -0.80 -13.56 2.33
C ALA A 100 -2.30 -13.46 2.64
N ALA A 101 -2.65 -13.28 3.91
CA ALA A 101 -4.05 -13.13 4.33
C ALA A 101 -4.66 -11.82 3.80
N ILE A 102 -3.90 -10.73 3.82
CA ILE A 102 -4.35 -9.44 3.28
C ILE A 102 -4.60 -9.55 1.77
N VAL A 103 -3.67 -10.12 1.01
CA VAL A 103 -3.82 -10.30 -0.44
C VAL A 103 -5.05 -11.15 -0.74
N ALA A 104 -5.24 -12.26 -0.02
CA ALA A 104 -6.40 -13.12 -0.21
C ALA A 104 -7.71 -12.36 0.04
N ALA A 105 -7.77 -11.54 1.10
CA ALA A 105 -8.94 -10.73 1.41
C ALA A 105 -9.19 -9.67 0.33
N MET A 106 -8.14 -9.04 -0.20
CA MET A 106 -8.25 -8.03 -1.26
C MET A 106 -8.84 -8.60 -2.55
N ARG A 107 -8.58 -9.86 -2.85
CA ARG A 107 -9.11 -10.50 -4.06
C ARG A 107 -10.62 -10.70 -4.01
N GLY A 108 -11.20 -10.76 -2.82
CA GLY A 108 -12.63 -11.03 -2.63
C GLY A 108 -13.46 -9.83 -2.18
N ALA A 109 -12.87 -8.67 -1.99
CA ALA A 109 -13.56 -7.50 -1.46
C ALA A 109 -13.60 -6.36 -2.48
N GLY A 110 -14.60 -5.49 -2.35
CA GLY A 110 -14.75 -4.31 -3.22
C GLY A 110 -14.06 -3.06 -2.69
N GLY A 111 -13.75 -3.01 -1.39
CA GLY A 111 -13.15 -1.86 -0.77
C GLY A 111 -12.39 -2.20 0.50
N MET A 112 -11.56 -1.27 0.93
CA MET A 112 -10.85 -1.38 2.20
C MET A 112 -10.64 0.01 2.80
N ARG A 113 -10.30 0.06 4.09
CA ARG A 113 -10.01 1.31 4.79
C ARG A 113 -8.86 1.13 5.77
N VAL A 114 -8.16 2.21 6.02
CA VAL A 114 -7.10 2.29 7.03
C VAL A 114 -7.56 3.24 8.12
N ASP A 115 -7.70 2.73 9.33
CA ASP A 115 -8.13 3.48 10.52
C ASP A 115 -6.94 3.75 11.42
N SER A 116 -6.82 4.99 11.89
CA SER A 116 -5.79 5.41 12.83
C SER A 116 -6.27 6.63 13.61
N ARG A 117 -5.51 7.03 14.64
CA ARG A 117 -5.76 8.27 15.34
C ARG A 117 -4.55 9.19 15.22
N ASP A 118 -4.80 10.48 15.00
CA ASP A 118 -3.74 11.48 14.91
C ASP A 118 -3.25 11.94 16.30
N GLY A 119 -2.28 12.83 16.33
CA GLY A 119 -1.70 13.34 17.58
C GLY A 119 -2.70 14.07 18.47
N ALA A 120 -3.81 14.58 17.93
CA ALA A 120 -4.87 15.20 18.69
C ALA A 120 -5.95 14.18 19.13
N GLY A 121 -5.76 12.90 18.83
CA GLY A 121 -6.71 11.83 19.16
C GLY A 121 -7.90 11.74 18.22
N ARG A 122 -7.88 12.48 17.10
CA ARG A 122 -8.95 12.43 16.11
C ARG A 122 -8.83 11.21 15.23
N ARG A 123 -9.95 10.58 14.93
CA ARG A 123 -9.98 9.43 14.02
C ARG A 123 -9.63 9.87 12.59
N ASN A 124 -8.71 9.16 11.97
CA ASN A 124 -8.38 9.31 10.55
C ASN A 124 -8.77 8.03 9.83
N VAL A 125 -9.53 8.14 8.74
CA VAL A 125 -9.95 7.00 7.93
C VAL A 125 -9.58 7.29 6.48
N ASP A 126 -8.70 6.47 5.93
CA ASP A 126 -8.34 6.52 4.51
C ASP A 126 -9.00 5.33 3.80
N ARG A 127 -9.79 5.60 2.77
CA ARG A 127 -10.58 4.60 2.05
C ARG A 127 -10.02 4.34 0.67
N TYR A 128 -10.17 3.08 0.22
CA TYR A 128 -9.64 2.59 -1.06
C TYR A 128 -10.67 1.73 -1.75
N LEU A 129 -10.80 1.88 -3.06
CA LEU A 129 -11.50 0.92 -3.90
C LEU A 129 -10.54 -0.20 -4.30
N LEU A 130 -11.03 -1.42 -4.42
CA LEU A 130 -10.22 -2.59 -4.76
C LEU A 130 -10.37 -3.03 -6.22
N ASP A 131 -11.18 -2.35 -7.03
CA ASP A 131 -11.24 -2.63 -8.47
C ASP A 131 -9.87 -2.38 -9.10
N GLY A 132 -9.34 -3.41 -9.75
CA GLY A 132 -8.01 -3.36 -10.35
C GLY A 132 -6.87 -3.79 -9.43
N ALA A 133 -7.12 -3.99 -8.14
CA ALA A 133 -6.07 -4.36 -7.18
C ALA A 133 -5.43 -5.71 -7.52
N ALA A 134 -6.23 -6.76 -7.73
CA ALA A 134 -5.72 -8.09 -8.04
C ALA A 134 -4.85 -8.08 -9.30
N THR A 135 -5.29 -7.38 -10.35
CA THR A 135 -4.54 -7.28 -11.61
C THR A 135 -3.20 -6.57 -11.40
N ALA A 136 -3.19 -5.48 -10.64
CA ALA A 136 -1.95 -4.73 -10.35
C ALA A 136 -0.98 -5.56 -9.49
N ILE A 137 -1.50 -6.29 -8.49
CA ILE A 137 -0.70 -7.17 -7.64
C ILE A 137 -0.03 -8.25 -8.49
N ASP A 138 -0.81 -8.92 -9.34
CA ASP A 138 -0.29 -9.99 -10.20
C ASP A 138 0.75 -9.45 -11.19
N ALA A 139 0.52 -8.28 -11.77
CA ALA A 139 1.46 -7.64 -12.70
C ALA A 139 2.78 -7.27 -12.01
N ALA A 140 2.71 -6.68 -10.81
CA ALA A 140 3.90 -6.30 -10.05
C ALA A 140 4.70 -7.54 -9.64
N ALA A 141 4.02 -8.56 -9.11
CA ALA A 141 4.66 -9.80 -8.71
C ALA A 141 5.35 -10.49 -9.90
N ALA A 142 4.67 -10.60 -11.04
CA ALA A 142 5.21 -11.23 -12.23
C ALA A 142 6.41 -10.46 -12.81
N THR A 143 6.34 -9.13 -12.83
CA THR A 143 7.42 -8.30 -13.39
C THR A 143 8.71 -8.46 -12.59
N CYS A 144 8.64 -8.45 -11.26
CA CYS A 144 9.84 -8.59 -10.43
C CYS A 144 10.27 -10.03 -10.18
N ALA A 145 9.42 -11.02 -10.47
CA ALA A 145 9.81 -12.43 -10.39
C ALA A 145 10.77 -12.86 -11.48
N GLN A 146 10.90 -12.07 -12.53
CA GLN A 146 11.73 -12.40 -13.71
C GLN A 146 13.14 -11.78 -13.65
N GLN A 147 13.54 -11.23 -12.54
CA GLN A 147 14.84 -10.58 -12.39
C GLN A 147 15.88 -11.44 -11.69
#